data_4465575231796f7bdb48adaedd920a01
#
_entry.id   4465575231796f7bdb48adaedd920a01
#
_cell.length_a   1.000
_cell.length_b   1.000
_cell.length_c   1.000
_cell.angle_alpha   90.00
_cell.angle_beta   90.00
_cell.angle_gamma   90.00
#
_symmetry.space_group_name_H-M   'P 1'
#
loop_
_entity.id
_entity.type
_entity.pdbx_description
1 polymer ?
#
loop_
_entity_poly.entity_id
_entity_poly.type
_entity_poly.pdbx_seq_one_letter_code
_entity_poly.pdbx_strand_id
1 'polypeptide(L)'
;MRDAVFSRRVFVSALVLGGLVAVPLASGGCKAKTDDLAVGAYLSLSGVDATFGSDTKEGIELALGEINAAGGVKGKKVRVVYEDDKSTPQEASNKVRQLIDRDGVLALLGEVASSRSMAGGLIANTKKIPMVTSSTAVEVTRDRDYVFRTCPTDAQQGDVAAHFIHDTLKKPNAGLFYVAQDNYSSGLAQMFKESFTKLGGKIVVEKGYQKGETNFTTYLQELKAASPDIVFTPVYYNDMVQIARQARQVGIPGPAFVGGDGWDSQALLDGAGGDLEGAYFTNHYAPDVPWPNSQVFVRSFKERFKHSPSSLSAMGYDGARLLFDAMGRATEMTPEAIKTALATTKDFQGATGTLTIDAQHNANKPIVVVQIKNKAFTYFSQLLAE
;
A
#
# COMPACT_ATOMS: atom_id res chain seq x y z
N MET A 1 -61.10 60.99 -12.68
CA MET A 1 -61.95 60.71 -13.79
C MET A 1 -62.06 59.23 -13.87
N ARG A 2 -63.17 58.67 -13.32
CA ARG A 2 -64.33 58.16 -14.04
C ARG A 2 -63.96 56.89 -14.83
N ASP A 3 -64.59 55.70 -14.74
CA ASP A 3 -65.88 55.28 -14.23
C ASP A 3 -65.85 53.79 -13.99
N ALA A 4 -66.69 53.42 -13.06
CA ALA A 4 -67.14 52.07 -12.73
C ALA A 4 -68.02 51.52 -13.86
N VAL A 5 -68.27 50.21 -13.91
CA VAL A 5 -69.62 49.56 -14.11
C VAL A 5 -69.44 48.04 -13.93
N PHE A 6 -69.98 47.52 -12.90
CA PHE A 6 -71.08 46.59 -12.62
C PHE A 6 -71.32 45.36 -13.56
N SER A 7 -71.37 44.17 -12.89
CA SER A 7 -72.47 43.20 -12.94
C SER A 7 -72.20 41.85 -13.67
N ARG A 8 -72.21 40.72 -13.09
CA ARG A 8 -73.33 39.86 -12.71
C ARG A 8 -72.86 38.49 -12.17
N ARG A 9 -73.43 38.11 -11.08
CA ARG A 9 -73.32 36.74 -10.49
C ARG A 9 -74.11 35.73 -11.38
N VAL A 10 -73.47 34.58 -11.62
CA VAL A 10 -74.15 33.33 -11.94
C VAL A 10 -73.62 32.25 -11.01
N PHE A 11 -74.50 31.75 -10.16
CA PHE A 11 -74.32 30.54 -9.37
C PHE A 11 -74.38 29.31 -10.30
N VAL A 12 -73.35 28.49 -10.29
CA VAL A 12 -73.43 27.11 -10.79
C VAL A 12 -72.88 26.20 -9.72
N SER A 13 -73.75 25.43 -9.13
CA SER A 13 -73.46 24.32 -8.24
C SER A 13 -72.77 23.23 -9.00
N ALA A 14 -71.54 22.86 -8.61
CA ALA A 14 -70.87 21.67 -9.14
C ALA A 14 -70.54 20.69 -7.98
N LEU A 15 -71.05 19.48 -8.20
CA LEU A 15 -70.89 18.31 -7.37
C LEU A 15 -69.44 18.06 -7.00
N VAL A 16 -69.20 17.83 -5.72
CA VAL A 16 -67.94 17.32 -5.22
C VAL A 16 -67.89 15.81 -5.39
N LEU A 17 -67.20 15.31 -6.41
CA LEU A 17 -66.77 13.90 -6.49
C LEU A 17 -65.47 13.78 -5.71
N GLY A 18 -65.53 13.10 -4.58
CA GLY A 18 -64.35 12.76 -3.77
C GLY A 18 -63.44 11.77 -4.51
N GLY A 19 -62.37 12.27 -5.09
CA GLY A 19 -61.26 11.44 -5.58
C GLY A 19 -60.35 11.06 -4.43
N LEU A 20 -60.33 9.78 -4.02
CA LEU A 20 -59.27 9.24 -3.15
C LEU A 20 -57.96 9.32 -3.90
N VAL A 21 -57.11 10.27 -3.53
CA VAL A 21 -55.68 10.28 -3.93
C VAL A 21 -54.98 9.23 -3.10
N ALA A 22 -54.72 8.06 -3.69
CA ALA A 22 -53.81 7.07 -3.12
C ALA A 22 -52.39 7.65 -3.18
N VAL A 23 -51.86 8.10 -2.04
CA VAL A 23 -50.44 8.43 -1.85
C VAL A 23 -49.69 7.12 -1.91
N PRO A 24 -48.74 6.91 -2.87
CA PRO A 24 -47.89 5.75 -2.80
C PRO A 24 -46.96 5.94 -1.57
N LEU A 25 -47.13 5.08 -0.58
CA LEU A 25 -46.11 4.89 0.45
C LEU A 25 -44.82 4.53 -0.28
N ALA A 26 -43.90 5.46 -0.30
CA ALA A 26 -42.50 5.18 -0.67
C ALA A 26 -41.99 4.13 0.31
N SER A 27 -42.03 2.87 -0.10
CA SER A 27 -41.34 1.78 0.58
C SER A 27 -39.86 2.15 0.59
N GLY A 28 -39.38 2.56 1.78
CA GLY A 28 -37.97 2.71 2.05
C GLY A 28 -37.28 1.40 1.64
N GLY A 29 -36.53 1.47 0.53
CA GLY A 29 -35.83 0.32 0.01
C GLY A 29 -34.83 -0.16 1.05
N CYS A 30 -35.16 -1.20 1.79
CA CYS A 30 -34.17 -2.07 2.38
C CYS A 30 -33.25 -2.49 1.23
N LYS A 31 -31.99 -2.02 1.25
CA LYS A 31 -30.96 -2.61 0.37
C LYS A 31 -31.00 -4.11 0.61
N ALA A 32 -31.43 -4.85 -0.41
CA ALA A 32 -31.37 -6.31 -0.36
C ALA A 32 -29.94 -6.68 0.04
N LYS A 33 -29.79 -7.46 1.10
CA LYS A 33 -28.50 -8.04 1.45
C LYS A 33 -28.07 -8.85 0.24
N THR A 34 -27.08 -8.34 -0.51
CA THR A 34 -26.46 -9.15 -1.55
C THR A 34 -25.79 -10.33 -0.87
N ASP A 35 -25.90 -11.51 -1.47
CA ASP A 35 -25.23 -12.74 -0.97
C ASP A 35 -23.71 -12.71 -1.27
N ASP A 36 -23.19 -11.53 -1.56
CA ASP A 36 -21.79 -11.28 -1.91
C ASP A 36 -20.87 -11.44 -0.67
N LEU A 37 -19.69 -11.97 -0.92
CA LEU A 37 -18.64 -12.08 0.10
C LEU A 37 -18.00 -10.71 0.32
N ALA A 38 -18.15 -10.14 1.50
CA ALA A 38 -17.62 -8.83 1.83
C ALA A 38 -16.17 -8.92 2.33
N VAL A 39 -15.26 -8.21 1.68
CA VAL A 39 -13.88 -7.98 2.10
C VAL A 39 -13.71 -6.48 2.37
N GLY A 40 -13.04 -6.11 3.45
CA GLY A 40 -12.72 -4.72 3.74
C GLY A 40 -11.35 -4.34 3.19
N ALA A 41 -11.19 -3.10 2.72
CA ALA A 41 -9.88 -2.53 2.43
C ALA A 41 -9.78 -1.17 3.10
N TYR A 42 -8.76 -0.98 3.94
CA TYR A 42 -8.44 0.32 4.50
C TYR A 42 -7.10 0.79 3.95
N LEU A 43 -7.07 1.95 3.37
CA LEU A 43 -5.96 2.47 2.57
C LEU A 43 -5.85 3.98 2.76
N SER A 44 -4.67 4.53 2.59
CA SER A 44 -4.47 5.98 2.53
C SER A 44 -4.97 6.52 1.19
N LEU A 45 -6.28 6.76 1.07
CA LEU A 45 -6.87 7.34 -0.14
C LEU A 45 -6.80 8.87 -0.16
N SER A 46 -6.46 9.47 0.98
CA SER A 46 -6.13 10.89 1.14
C SER A 46 -4.98 11.08 2.13
N GLY A 47 -4.48 12.31 2.27
CA GLY A 47 -3.34 12.64 3.13
C GLY A 47 -2.00 12.56 2.40
N VAL A 48 -0.92 12.50 3.18
CA VAL A 48 0.45 12.64 2.65
C VAL A 48 0.91 11.44 1.81
N ASP A 49 0.35 10.24 2.04
CA ASP A 49 0.71 9.01 1.35
C ASP A 49 -0.40 8.53 0.39
N ALA A 50 -1.23 9.45 -0.13
CA ALA A 50 -2.41 9.11 -0.92
C ALA A 50 -2.08 8.32 -2.21
N THR A 51 -0.90 8.49 -2.79
CA THR A 51 -0.47 7.71 -3.96
C THR A 51 -0.32 6.23 -3.62
N PHE A 52 0.16 5.89 -2.42
CA PHE A 52 0.26 4.51 -1.97
C PHE A 52 -1.10 3.81 -1.93
N GLY A 53 -2.10 4.50 -1.35
CA GLY A 53 -3.44 3.95 -1.27
C GLY A 53 -4.13 3.82 -2.62
N SER A 54 -3.99 4.82 -3.50
CA SER A 54 -4.58 4.78 -4.84
C SER A 54 -3.98 3.67 -5.70
N ASP A 55 -2.66 3.52 -5.70
CA ASP A 55 -1.97 2.48 -6.45
C ASP A 55 -2.35 1.08 -5.97
N THR A 56 -2.38 0.88 -4.65
CA THR A 56 -2.81 -0.40 -4.05
C THR A 56 -4.26 -0.72 -4.40
N LYS A 57 -5.14 0.27 -4.35
CA LYS A 57 -6.55 0.11 -4.74
C LYS A 57 -6.70 -0.34 -6.18
N GLU A 58 -5.96 0.23 -7.13
CA GLU A 58 -6.00 -0.20 -8.53
C GLU A 58 -5.63 -1.67 -8.69
N GLY A 59 -4.60 -2.14 -7.98
CA GLY A 59 -4.23 -3.56 -7.96
C GLY A 59 -5.35 -4.45 -7.42
N ILE A 60 -5.94 -4.08 -6.29
CA ILE A 60 -7.08 -4.79 -5.69
C ILE A 60 -8.28 -4.83 -6.67
N GLU A 61 -8.58 -3.70 -7.33
CA GLU A 61 -9.68 -3.60 -8.29
C GLU A 61 -9.46 -4.49 -9.53
N LEU A 62 -8.22 -4.63 -10.00
CA LEU A 62 -7.91 -5.56 -11.09
C LEU A 62 -8.21 -7.00 -10.67
N ALA A 63 -7.66 -7.43 -9.52
CA ALA A 63 -7.88 -8.77 -8.98
C ALA A 63 -9.37 -9.06 -8.72
N LEU A 64 -10.09 -8.08 -8.17
CA LEU A 64 -11.55 -8.16 -7.93
C LEU A 64 -12.33 -8.35 -9.23
N GLY A 65 -11.95 -7.60 -10.27
CA GLY A 65 -12.56 -7.74 -11.60
C GLY A 65 -12.36 -9.13 -12.18
N GLU A 66 -11.14 -9.64 -12.12
CA GLU A 66 -10.77 -10.96 -12.64
C GLU A 66 -11.49 -12.11 -11.90
N ILE A 67 -11.46 -12.11 -10.56
CA ILE A 67 -12.12 -13.17 -9.79
C ILE A 67 -13.64 -13.17 -10.02
N ASN A 68 -14.24 -12.00 -10.08
CA ASN A 68 -15.67 -11.88 -10.31
C ASN A 68 -16.08 -12.27 -11.74
N ALA A 69 -15.23 -11.99 -12.73
CA ALA A 69 -15.45 -12.45 -14.11
C ALA A 69 -15.35 -13.98 -14.22
N ALA A 70 -14.46 -14.60 -13.43
CA ALA A 70 -14.31 -16.06 -13.33
C ALA A 70 -15.42 -16.78 -12.52
N GLY A 71 -16.45 -16.05 -12.04
CA GLY A 71 -17.57 -16.63 -11.29
C GLY A 71 -17.53 -16.39 -9.77
N GLY A 72 -16.56 -15.64 -9.29
CA GLY A 72 -16.38 -15.31 -7.87
C GLY A 72 -15.69 -16.42 -7.08
N VAL A 73 -15.82 -16.37 -5.77
CA VAL A 73 -15.28 -17.37 -4.84
C VAL A 73 -16.40 -18.32 -4.43
N LYS A 74 -16.24 -19.61 -4.70
CA LYS A 74 -17.26 -20.66 -4.45
C LYS A 74 -18.65 -20.29 -5.05
N GLY A 75 -18.65 -19.66 -6.23
CA GLY A 75 -19.87 -19.26 -6.94
C GLY A 75 -20.53 -17.99 -6.43
N LYS A 76 -19.93 -17.31 -5.44
CA LYS A 76 -20.43 -16.03 -4.92
C LYS A 76 -19.52 -14.89 -5.36
N LYS A 77 -20.11 -13.76 -5.73
CA LYS A 77 -19.34 -12.54 -6.03
C LYS A 77 -18.64 -12.04 -4.79
N VAL A 78 -17.45 -11.47 -4.96
CA VAL A 78 -16.74 -10.74 -3.93
C VAL A 78 -17.03 -9.25 -4.12
N ARG A 79 -17.23 -8.55 -3.02
CA ARG A 79 -17.25 -7.08 -2.99
C ARG A 79 -16.20 -6.56 -2.02
N VAL A 80 -15.51 -5.51 -2.39
CA VAL A 80 -14.56 -4.83 -1.51
C VAL A 80 -15.17 -3.53 -1.02
N VAL A 81 -15.17 -3.34 0.30
CA VAL A 81 -15.58 -2.10 0.98
C VAL A 81 -14.35 -1.31 1.30
N TYR A 82 -14.20 -0.14 0.70
CA TYR A 82 -13.04 0.73 0.88
C TYR A 82 -13.29 1.78 1.95
N GLU A 83 -12.30 1.98 2.82
CA GLU A 83 -12.25 3.05 3.82
C GLU A 83 -10.93 3.80 3.73
N ASP A 84 -11.01 5.12 3.87
CA ASP A 84 -9.85 6.02 3.84
C ASP A 84 -9.30 6.25 5.24
N ASP A 85 -8.07 5.86 5.51
CA ASP A 85 -7.38 6.08 6.79
C ASP A 85 -6.66 7.42 6.89
N LYS A 86 -6.74 8.25 5.85
CA LYS A 86 -6.19 9.61 5.78
C LYS A 86 -4.71 9.69 6.16
N SER A 87 -3.97 8.64 5.86
CA SER A 87 -2.54 8.51 6.17
C SER A 87 -2.21 8.61 7.68
N THR A 88 -3.15 8.20 8.57
CA THR A 88 -2.92 8.24 10.01
C THR A 88 -3.23 6.90 10.72
N PRO A 89 -2.42 6.48 11.72
CA PRO A 89 -2.67 5.26 12.48
C PRO A 89 -3.99 5.28 13.26
N GLN A 90 -4.43 6.45 13.72
CA GLN A 90 -5.69 6.59 14.45
C GLN A 90 -6.88 6.29 13.55
N GLU A 91 -6.91 6.87 12.34
CA GLU A 91 -7.98 6.60 11.38
C GLU A 91 -7.92 5.15 10.89
N ALA A 92 -6.73 4.57 10.66
CA ALA A 92 -6.59 3.16 10.31
C ALA A 92 -7.30 2.25 11.34
N SER A 93 -7.07 2.48 12.64
CA SER A 93 -7.78 1.75 13.71
C SER A 93 -9.30 1.95 13.66
N ASN A 94 -9.77 3.20 13.43
CA ASN A 94 -11.19 3.53 13.36
C ASN A 94 -11.86 2.83 12.16
N LYS A 95 -11.19 2.87 11.00
CA LYS A 95 -11.71 2.30 9.74
C LYS A 95 -11.75 0.77 9.78
N VAL A 96 -10.76 0.13 10.37
CA VAL A 96 -10.78 -1.33 10.59
C VAL A 96 -11.94 -1.74 11.51
N ARG A 97 -12.19 -1.03 12.62
CA ARG A 97 -13.38 -1.28 13.46
C ARG A 97 -14.68 -1.11 12.67
N GLN A 98 -14.79 -0.06 11.88
CA GLN A 98 -15.96 0.22 11.07
C GLN A 98 -16.22 -0.90 10.04
N LEU A 99 -15.21 -1.34 9.29
CA LEU A 99 -15.30 -2.46 8.36
C LEU A 99 -15.76 -3.76 9.03
N ILE A 100 -15.24 -4.04 10.24
CA ILE A 100 -15.59 -5.25 10.98
C ILE A 100 -16.99 -5.15 11.60
N ASP A 101 -17.24 -4.10 12.38
CA ASP A 101 -18.41 -4.02 13.27
C ASP A 101 -19.68 -3.54 12.52
N ARG A 102 -19.53 -2.65 11.52
CA ARG A 102 -20.65 -2.13 10.72
C ARG A 102 -20.89 -2.94 9.44
N ASP A 103 -19.79 -3.23 8.69
CA ASP A 103 -19.92 -3.79 7.35
C ASP A 103 -19.83 -5.32 7.34
N GLY A 104 -19.41 -5.94 8.44
CA GLY A 104 -19.39 -7.37 8.64
C GLY A 104 -18.46 -8.10 7.67
N VAL A 105 -17.29 -7.54 7.39
CA VAL A 105 -16.33 -8.12 6.44
C VAL A 105 -15.72 -9.42 6.97
N LEU A 106 -15.46 -10.36 6.06
CA LEU A 106 -14.87 -11.67 6.36
C LEU A 106 -13.36 -11.60 6.53
N ALA A 107 -12.72 -10.65 5.87
CA ALA A 107 -11.27 -10.44 5.87
C ALA A 107 -10.93 -8.99 5.47
N LEU A 108 -9.66 -8.62 5.65
CA LEU A 108 -9.17 -7.28 5.39
C LEU A 108 -7.97 -7.29 4.42
N LEU A 109 -7.91 -6.28 3.58
CA LEU A 109 -6.77 -5.89 2.76
C LEU A 109 -6.26 -4.52 3.23
N GLY A 110 -4.95 -4.34 3.22
CA GLY A 110 -4.30 -3.09 3.61
C GLY A 110 -3.45 -3.28 4.86
N GLU A 111 -2.70 -2.35 5.20
CA GLU A 111 -2.31 -1.08 4.64
C GLU A 111 -0.87 -1.19 4.10
N VAL A 112 -0.33 -0.14 3.47
CA VAL A 112 1.05 -0.13 2.95
C VAL A 112 2.02 0.32 4.04
N ALA A 113 1.74 1.45 4.71
CA ALA A 113 2.65 1.97 5.73
C ALA A 113 2.55 1.22 7.05
N SER A 114 3.71 0.86 7.58
CA SER A 114 3.83 -0.05 8.72
C SER A 114 3.13 0.45 9.99
N SER A 115 3.20 1.74 10.31
CA SER A 115 2.53 2.30 11.49
C SER A 115 1.00 2.17 11.42
N ARG A 116 0.42 2.30 10.23
CA ARG A 116 -1.03 2.14 10.00
C ARG A 116 -1.44 0.67 9.99
N SER A 117 -0.62 -0.19 9.37
CA SER A 117 -0.83 -1.66 9.41
C SER A 117 -0.72 -2.21 10.82
N MET A 118 0.21 -1.70 11.64
CA MET A 118 0.29 -2.08 13.06
C MET A 118 -0.97 -1.69 13.83
N ALA A 119 -1.49 -0.49 13.59
CA ALA A 119 -2.69 0.03 14.26
C ALA A 119 -3.96 -0.74 13.84
N GLY A 120 -4.17 -0.95 12.53
CA GLY A 120 -5.28 -1.74 11.99
C GLY A 120 -5.16 -3.22 12.32
N GLY A 121 -3.95 -3.79 12.19
CA GLY A 121 -3.65 -5.20 12.49
C GLY A 121 -3.89 -5.59 13.94
N LEU A 122 -3.65 -4.68 14.89
CA LEU A 122 -4.00 -4.92 16.30
C LEU A 122 -5.52 -5.14 16.46
N ILE A 123 -6.34 -4.35 15.79
CA ILE A 123 -7.80 -4.49 15.82
C ILE A 123 -8.23 -5.77 15.11
N ALA A 124 -7.70 -6.03 13.91
CA ALA A 124 -7.99 -7.24 13.12
C ALA A 124 -7.66 -8.51 13.94
N ASN A 125 -6.47 -8.57 14.54
CA ASN A 125 -6.05 -9.70 15.37
C ASN A 125 -6.94 -9.89 16.61
N THR A 126 -7.26 -8.80 17.32
CA THR A 126 -8.15 -8.83 18.51
C THR A 126 -9.56 -9.31 18.17
N LYS A 127 -10.07 -8.90 16.99
CA LYS A 127 -11.40 -9.27 16.49
C LYS A 127 -11.39 -10.62 15.74
N LYS A 128 -10.25 -11.25 15.60
CA LYS A 128 -10.05 -12.51 14.86
C LYS A 128 -10.53 -12.45 13.42
N ILE A 129 -10.22 -11.34 12.73
CA ILE A 129 -10.48 -11.15 11.31
C ILE A 129 -9.15 -11.19 10.55
N PRO A 130 -8.96 -12.11 9.59
CA PRO A 130 -7.70 -12.21 8.85
C PRO A 130 -7.45 -10.96 8.01
N MET A 131 -6.21 -10.51 8.02
CA MET A 131 -5.75 -9.31 7.31
C MET A 131 -4.52 -9.65 6.46
N VAL A 132 -4.50 -9.19 5.23
CA VAL A 132 -3.34 -9.29 4.31
C VAL A 132 -2.84 -7.89 4.02
N THR A 133 -1.54 -7.65 4.25
CA THR A 133 -0.88 -6.35 4.10
C THR A 133 0.38 -6.44 3.23
N SER A 134 0.86 -5.30 2.74
CA SER A 134 2.15 -5.13 2.07
C SER A 134 3.16 -4.33 2.91
N SER A 135 2.93 -4.17 4.20
CA SER A 135 3.83 -3.45 5.12
C SER A 135 5.01 -4.31 5.57
N THR A 136 6.18 -3.71 5.67
CA THR A 136 7.47 -4.40 5.80
C THR A 136 8.02 -4.49 7.23
N ALA A 137 7.65 -3.58 8.15
CA ALA A 137 8.16 -3.62 9.53
C ALA A 137 7.88 -4.97 10.22
N VAL A 138 8.89 -5.53 10.86
CA VAL A 138 8.81 -6.88 11.43
C VAL A 138 7.71 -7.03 12.49
N GLU A 139 7.35 -5.92 13.16
CA GLU A 139 6.31 -5.86 14.19
C GLU A 139 4.89 -6.03 13.64
N VAL A 140 4.69 -5.89 12.35
CA VAL A 140 3.35 -5.93 11.72
C VAL A 140 2.68 -7.29 11.91
N THR A 141 3.44 -8.39 11.78
CA THR A 141 2.93 -9.77 11.95
C THR A 141 3.33 -10.39 13.28
N ARG A 142 4.32 -9.81 14.00
CA ARG A 142 4.81 -10.37 15.27
C ARG A 142 3.68 -10.48 16.29
N ASP A 143 3.52 -11.68 16.88
CA ASP A 143 2.49 -12.00 17.88
C ASP A 143 1.05 -11.73 17.41
N ARG A 144 0.79 -11.92 16.11
CA ARG A 144 -0.52 -11.66 15.47
C ARG A 144 -0.94 -12.80 14.56
N ASP A 145 -1.71 -13.73 15.08
CA ASP A 145 -2.17 -14.93 14.36
C ASP A 145 -3.08 -14.64 13.15
N TYR A 146 -3.67 -13.45 13.07
CA TYR A 146 -4.61 -13.07 12.01
C TYR A 146 -4.04 -12.05 11.02
N VAL A 147 -2.76 -11.70 11.12
CA VAL A 147 -2.12 -10.74 10.21
C VAL A 147 -1.06 -11.44 9.36
N PHE A 148 -1.17 -11.29 8.05
CA PHE A 148 -0.32 -11.88 7.03
C PHE A 148 0.27 -10.80 6.14
N ARG A 149 1.45 -11.01 5.58
CA ARG A 149 2.03 -10.09 4.60
C ARG A 149 2.40 -10.79 3.30
N THR A 150 2.34 -10.06 2.21
CA THR A 150 2.76 -10.52 0.87
C THR A 150 4.12 -9.97 0.44
N CYS A 151 4.74 -9.11 1.25
CA CYS A 151 6.06 -8.54 1.01
C CYS A 151 7.13 -9.18 1.90
N PRO A 152 8.43 -9.05 1.55
CA PRO A 152 9.54 -9.28 2.46
C PRO A 152 9.47 -8.34 3.67
N THR A 153 10.17 -8.72 4.75
CA THR A 153 10.30 -7.90 5.96
C THR A 153 11.41 -6.86 5.81
N ASP A 154 11.40 -5.82 6.67
CA ASP A 154 12.52 -4.88 6.79
C ASP A 154 13.85 -5.56 7.10
N ALA A 155 13.83 -6.69 7.84
CA ALA A 155 15.03 -7.47 8.10
C ALA A 155 15.63 -8.04 6.79
N GLN A 156 14.80 -8.64 5.96
CA GLN A 156 15.22 -9.15 4.65
C GLN A 156 15.62 -8.01 3.70
N GLN A 157 14.88 -6.91 3.72
CA GLN A 157 15.14 -5.76 2.85
C GLN A 157 16.44 -5.04 3.26
N GLY A 158 16.68 -4.86 4.56
CA GLY A 158 17.91 -4.28 5.08
C GLY A 158 19.14 -5.12 4.76
N ASP A 159 19.01 -6.45 4.84
CA ASP A 159 20.06 -7.39 4.47
C ASP A 159 20.40 -7.29 2.98
N VAL A 160 19.41 -7.34 2.10
CA VAL A 160 19.60 -7.17 0.65
C VAL A 160 20.22 -5.81 0.31
N ALA A 161 19.77 -4.73 0.96
CA ALA A 161 20.36 -3.41 0.77
C ALA A 161 21.84 -3.37 1.19
N ALA A 162 22.18 -4.04 2.30
CA ALA A 162 23.56 -4.13 2.80
C ALA A 162 24.46 -4.88 1.82
N HIS A 163 24.06 -6.06 1.36
CA HIS A 163 24.77 -6.82 0.34
C HIS A 163 24.89 -6.07 -0.98
N PHE A 164 23.83 -5.42 -1.42
CA PHE A 164 23.86 -4.63 -2.64
C PHE A 164 24.86 -3.48 -2.54
N ILE A 165 24.86 -2.73 -1.47
CA ILE A 165 25.76 -1.59 -1.26
C ILE A 165 27.21 -2.09 -1.09
N HIS A 166 27.44 -3.08 -0.23
CA HIS A 166 28.77 -3.57 0.12
C HIS A 166 29.38 -4.39 -1.03
N ASP A 167 28.64 -5.40 -1.53
CA ASP A 167 29.20 -6.42 -2.42
C ASP A 167 29.02 -6.06 -3.91
N THR A 168 27.92 -5.41 -4.28
CA THR A 168 27.65 -5.04 -5.68
C THR A 168 28.23 -3.67 -6.00
N LEU A 169 27.87 -2.64 -5.22
CA LEU A 169 28.38 -1.28 -5.45
C LEU A 169 29.81 -1.06 -4.94
N LYS A 170 30.35 -1.99 -4.11
CA LYS A 170 31.69 -1.89 -3.50
C LYS A 170 31.87 -0.61 -2.68
N LYS A 171 30.86 -0.26 -1.86
CA LYS A 171 30.82 0.94 -1.03
C LYS A 171 30.95 0.56 0.46
N PRO A 172 32.16 0.56 1.05
CA PRO A 172 32.37 0.11 2.42
C PRO A 172 31.97 1.13 3.50
N ASN A 173 31.75 2.41 3.17
CA ASN A 173 31.41 3.45 4.13
C ASN A 173 30.01 4.02 3.81
N ALA A 174 29.04 3.82 4.68
CA ALA A 174 27.68 4.31 4.51
C ALA A 174 27.32 5.40 5.51
N GLY A 175 26.49 6.35 5.06
CA GLY A 175 25.70 7.21 5.91
C GLY A 175 24.29 6.67 6.05
N LEU A 176 23.64 6.98 7.18
CA LEU A 176 22.21 6.70 7.40
C LEU A 176 21.45 8.01 7.56
N PHE A 177 20.31 8.13 6.88
CA PHE A 177 19.42 9.26 7.03
C PHE A 177 17.96 8.80 7.00
N TYR A 178 17.23 8.95 8.13
CA TYR A 178 15.92 8.32 8.32
C TYR A 178 15.00 9.10 9.26
N VAL A 179 13.70 8.78 9.27
CA VAL A 179 12.71 9.32 10.22
C VAL A 179 12.79 8.57 11.54
N ALA A 180 13.22 9.25 12.61
CA ALA A 180 13.52 8.62 13.89
C ALA A 180 12.32 7.95 14.57
N GLN A 181 11.09 8.51 14.42
CA GLN A 181 9.87 8.00 15.06
C GLN A 181 8.93 7.27 14.10
N ASP A 182 9.40 6.86 12.94
CA ASP A 182 8.59 6.06 12.01
C ASP A 182 9.05 4.60 12.04
N ASN A 183 8.11 3.66 12.29
CA ASN A 183 8.42 2.24 12.45
C ASN A 183 9.09 1.63 11.21
N TYR A 184 8.67 2.01 10.01
CA TYR A 184 9.31 1.57 8.77
C TYR A 184 10.73 2.15 8.65
N SER A 185 10.83 3.48 8.69
CA SER A 185 12.08 4.19 8.39
C SER A 185 13.21 3.85 9.37
N SER A 186 12.92 3.91 10.68
CA SER A 186 13.90 3.57 11.72
C SER A 186 14.18 2.06 11.78
N GLY A 187 13.15 1.22 11.57
CA GLY A 187 13.30 -0.23 11.56
C GLY A 187 14.20 -0.70 10.43
N LEU A 188 13.93 -0.26 9.21
CA LEU A 188 14.73 -0.63 8.04
C LEU A 188 16.16 -0.07 8.12
N ALA A 189 16.36 1.16 8.66
CA ALA A 189 17.68 1.71 8.90
C ALA A 189 18.48 0.85 9.89
N GLN A 190 17.86 0.37 10.96
CA GLN A 190 18.47 -0.51 11.95
C GLN A 190 18.86 -1.87 11.34
N MET A 191 17.97 -2.52 10.60
CA MET A 191 18.22 -3.80 9.94
C MET A 191 19.38 -3.70 8.94
N PHE A 192 19.37 -2.63 8.13
CA PHE A 192 20.50 -2.34 7.23
C PHE A 192 21.82 -2.18 7.99
N LYS A 193 21.83 -1.37 9.04
CA LYS A 193 23.05 -1.12 9.86
C LYS A 193 23.61 -2.41 10.42
N GLU A 194 22.77 -3.29 10.95
CA GLU A 194 23.18 -4.58 11.50
C GLU A 194 23.83 -5.48 10.43
N SER A 195 23.15 -5.69 9.29
CA SER A 195 23.67 -6.51 8.20
C SER A 195 24.92 -5.89 7.57
N PHE A 196 24.93 -4.58 7.32
CA PHE A 196 26.06 -3.89 6.71
C PHE A 196 27.32 -3.96 7.58
N THR A 197 27.16 -3.83 8.90
CA THR A 197 28.27 -3.96 9.84
C THR A 197 28.80 -5.40 9.93
N LYS A 198 27.94 -6.40 9.87
CA LYS A 198 28.35 -7.83 9.80
C LYS A 198 29.21 -8.13 8.57
N LEU A 199 28.93 -7.48 7.44
CA LEU A 199 29.71 -7.59 6.20
C LEU A 199 31.06 -6.86 6.27
N GLY A 200 31.35 -6.13 7.36
CA GLY A 200 32.57 -5.33 7.50
C GLY A 200 32.42 -3.88 7.03
N GLY A 201 31.23 -3.49 6.60
CA GLY A 201 30.92 -2.10 6.27
C GLY A 201 30.92 -1.19 7.50
N LYS A 202 31.11 0.11 7.29
CA LYS A 202 31.16 1.11 8.36
C LYS A 202 30.08 2.15 8.19
N ILE A 203 29.31 2.43 9.25
CA ILE A 203 28.42 3.58 9.33
C ILE A 203 29.22 4.77 9.82
N VAL A 204 29.56 5.68 8.91
CA VAL A 204 30.43 6.84 9.21
C VAL A 204 29.64 8.04 9.71
N VAL A 205 28.34 8.08 9.45
CA VAL A 205 27.42 9.12 9.92
C VAL A 205 26.02 8.55 10.00
N GLU A 206 25.27 8.94 11.03
CA GLU A 206 23.89 8.52 11.24
C GLU A 206 23.07 9.74 11.69
N LYS A 207 21.97 10.01 10.99
CA LYS A 207 21.06 11.14 11.23
C LYS A 207 19.62 10.70 11.20
N GLY A 208 18.95 10.83 12.33
CA GLY A 208 17.50 10.68 12.43
C GLY A 208 16.84 12.07 12.52
N TYR A 209 15.83 12.31 11.72
CA TYR A 209 15.04 13.54 11.77
C TYR A 209 13.61 13.28 12.27
N GLN A 210 12.90 14.34 12.64
CA GLN A 210 11.55 14.25 13.17
C GLN A 210 10.52 14.18 12.05
N LYS A 211 9.47 13.37 12.23
CA LYS A 211 8.37 13.28 11.26
C LYS A 211 7.72 14.64 11.04
N GLY A 212 7.53 15.00 9.77
CA GLY A 212 6.97 16.30 9.37
C GLY A 212 8.00 17.43 9.23
N GLU A 213 9.27 17.14 9.44
CA GLU A 213 10.35 18.09 9.13
C GLU A 213 10.46 18.30 7.61
N THR A 214 10.75 19.53 7.20
CA THR A 214 10.82 19.90 5.78
C THR A 214 12.14 20.59 5.38
N ASN A 215 12.97 20.92 6.36
CA ASN A 215 14.28 21.51 6.13
C ASN A 215 15.40 20.55 6.53
N PHE A 216 16.01 19.93 5.55
CA PHE A 216 17.05 18.92 5.71
C PHE A 216 18.47 19.45 5.50
N THR A 217 18.64 20.76 5.21
CA THR A 217 19.91 21.35 4.78
C THR A 217 21.04 21.08 5.77
N THR A 218 20.82 21.25 7.07
CA THR A 218 21.85 21.02 8.10
C THR A 218 22.29 19.55 8.13
N TYR A 219 21.33 18.63 8.13
CA TYR A 219 21.63 17.18 8.09
C TYR A 219 22.43 16.80 6.85
N LEU A 220 22.03 17.33 5.69
CA LEU A 220 22.71 17.07 4.41
C LEU A 220 24.13 17.64 4.39
N GLN A 221 24.36 18.79 4.99
CA GLN A 221 25.72 19.37 5.16
C GLN A 221 26.59 18.47 6.05
N GLU A 222 26.04 17.96 7.15
CA GLU A 222 26.75 17.04 8.05
C GLU A 222 27.04 15.69 7.38
N LEU A 223 26.07 15.14 6.61
CA LEU A 223 26.27 13.95 5.79
C LEU A 223 27.39 14.17 4.77
N LYS A 224 27.38 15.28 4.07
CA LYS A 224 28.44 15.64 3.10
C LYS A 224 29.81 15.78 3.76
N ALA A 225 29.88 16.42 4.92
CA ALA A 225 31.15 16.61 5.67
C ALA A 225 31.74 15.29 6.13
N ALA A 226 30.90 14.30 6.50
CA ALA A 226 31.35 12.96 6.87
C ALA A 226 31.81 12.12 5.66
N SER A 227 31.52 12.56 4.44
CA SER A 227 31.95 11.96 3.17
C SER A 227 31.70 10.45 3.07
N PRO A 228 30.48 9.93 3.32
CA PRO A 228 30.17 8.52 3.08
C PRO A 228 30.27 8.21 1.58
N ASP A 229 30.57 6.95 1.24
CA ASP A 229 30.53 6.48 -0.16
C ASP A 229 29.12 6.42 -0.72
N ILE A 230 28.14 6.22 0.17
CA ILE A 230 26.70 6.11 -0.11
C ILE A 230 25.90 6.54 1.11
N VAL A 231 24.67 7.05 0.91
CA VAL A 231 23.71 7.33 1.99
C VAL A 231 22.51 6.42 1.83
N PHE A 232 22.27 5.54 2.79
CA PHE A 232 21.05 4.75 2.85
C PHE A 232 19.94 5.58 3.49
N THR A 233 18.84 5.77 2.73
CA THR A 233 17.78 6.70 3.10
C THR A 233 16.41 6.00 2.99
N PRO A 234 16.04 5.15 3.97
CA PRO A 234 14.77 4.42 3.98
C PRO A 234 13.64 5.33 4.48
N VAL A 235 13.18 6.23 3.62
CA VAL A 235 12.09 7.17 3.89
C VAL A 235 10.99 7.02 2.84
N TYR A 236 9.81 7.60 3.07
CA TYR A 236 8.76 7.62 2.05
C TYR A 236 9.05 8.67 0.97
N TYR A 237 8.44 8.47 -0.20
CA TYR A 237 8.67 9.27 -1.40
C TYR A 237 8.48 10.77 -1.20
N ASN A 238 7.52 11.18 -0.39
CA ASN A 238 7.21 12.59 -0.09
C ASN A 238 8.37 13.31 0.59
N ASP A 239 9.01 12.67 1.59
CA ASP A 239 10.21 13.21 2.24
C ASP A 239 11.40 13.16 1.28
N MET A 240 11.55 12.08 0.52
CA MET A 240 12.67 11.92 -0.42
C MET A 240 12.66 12.97 -1.53
N VAL A 241 11.49 13.42 -1.99
CA VAL A 241 11.38 14.57 -2.92
C VAL A 241 12.07 15.82 -2.34
N GLN A 242 11.82 16.12 -1.08
CA GLN A 242 12.39 17.30 -0.42
C GLN A 242 13.89 17.12 -0.16
N ILE A 243 14.28 15.92 0.30
CA ILE A 243 15.68 15.55 0.56
C ILE A 243 16.49 15.65 -0.74
N ALA A 244 16.03 15.10 -1.85
CA ALA A 244 16.73 15.12 -3.13
C ALA A 244 16.99 16.54 -3.63
N ARG A 245 15.96 17.42 -3.58
CA ARG A 245 16.07 18.81 -4.00
C ARG A 245 17.10 19.59 -3.15
N GLN A 246 17.07 19.38 -1.82
CA GLN A 246 18.00 20.07 -0.92
C GLN A 246 19.40 19.45 -0.99
N ALA A 247 19.53 18.13 -1.21
CA ALA A 247 20.80 17.44 -1.43
C ALA A 247 21.55 18.02 -2.64
N ARG A 248 20.84 18.24 -3.75
CA ARG A 248 21.40 18.90 -4.92
C ARG A 248 21.93 20.30 -4.60
N GLN A 249 21.20 21.09 -3.80
CA GLN A 249 21.63 22.46 -3.42
C GLN A 249 22.93 22.46 -2.61
N VAL A 250 23.12 21.45 -1.75
CA VAL A 250 24.38 21.30 -0.98
C VAL A 250 25.44 20.50 -1.75
N GLY A 251 25.13 20.02 -2.98
CA GLY A 251 26.08 19.32 -3.85
C GLY A 251 26.29 17.85 -3.52
N ILE A 252 25.25 17.16 -3.05
CA ILE A 252 25.20 15.69 -2.97
C ILE A 252 24.43 15.19 -4.21
N PRO A 253 25.05 14.39 -5.10
CA PRO A 253 24.42 13.90 -6.32
C PRO A 253 23.46 12.72 -6.07
N GLY A 254 22.47 12.52 -6.96
CA GLY A 254 21.52 11.42 -6.88
C GLY A 254 22.13 10.04 -6.68
N PRO A 255 23.18 9.63 -7.42
CA PRO A 255 23.82 8.32 -7.24
C PRO A 255 24.44 8.07 -5.85
N ALA A 256 24.56 9.10 -5.01
CA ALA A 256 24.98 8.95 -3.63
C ALA A 256 23.90 8.36 -2.71
N PHE A 257 22.67 8.17 -3.20
CA PHE A 257 21.56 7.67 -2.41
C PHE A 257 21.15 6.25 -2.79
N VAL A 258 20.85 5.44 -1.77
CA VAL A 258 20.12 4.18 -1.90
C VAL A 258 18.94 4.23 -0.93
N GLY A 259 17.75 3.86 -1.39
CA GLY A 259 16.52 3.86 -0.61
C GLY A 259 15.93 2.48 -0.36
N GLY A 260 14.75 2.47 0.27
CA GLY A 260 13.87 1.33 0.41
C GLY A 260 12.63 1.46 -0.46
N ASP A 261 11.74 0.47 -0.36
CA ASP A 261 10.47 0.36 -1.12
C ASP A 261 9.53 1.57 -0.97
N GLY A 262 9.68 2.34 0.12
CA GLY A 262 8.95 3.60 0.34
C GLY A 262 9.22 4.69 -0.70
N TRP A 263 10.19 4.49 -1.62
CA TRP A 263 10.44 5.39 -2.74
C TRP A 263 9.52 5.14 -3.94
N ASP A 264 8.85 3.99 -3.99
CA ASP A 264 8.06 3.61 -5.17
C ASP A 264 6.77 4.40 -5.29
N SER A 265 6.89 5.56 -5.90
CA SER A 265 5.76 6.40 -6.30
C SER A 265 6.15 7.24 -7.52
N GLN A 266 5.26 7.33 -8.50
CA GLN A 266 5.44 8.26 -9.63
C GLN A 266 5.66 9.70 -9.15
N ALA A 267 5.04 10.06 -8.00
CA ALA A 267 5.23 11.38 -7.39
C ALA A 267 6.69 11.66 -6.97
N LEU A 268 7.51 10.62 -6.68
CA LEU A 268 8.94 10.81 -6.46
C LEU A 268 9.64 11.26 -7.74
N LEU A 269 9.39 10.60 -8.86
CA LEU A 269 10.00 10.94 -10.15
C LEU A 269 9.58 12.34 -10.60
N ASP A 270 8.30 12.66 -10.48
CA ASP A 270 7.76 13.98 -10.85
C ASP A 270 8.30 15.08 -9.94
N GLY A 271 8.38 14.81 -8.65
CA GLY A 271 8.79 15.78 -7.62
C GLY A 271 10.29 16.01 -7.57
N ALA A 272 11.11 14.99 -7.64
CA ALA A 272 12.56 15.08 -7.63
C ALA A 272 13.14 15.43 -9.01
N GLY A 273 12.39 15.23 -10.09
CA GLY A 273 12.85 15.50 -11.46
C GLY A 273 14.06 14.66 -11.83
N GLY A 274 15.22 15.31 -12.02
CA GLY A 274 16.50 14.61 -12.30
C GLY A 274 17.43 14.46 -11.10
N ASP A 275 17.01 14.92 -9.92
CA ASP A 275 17.89 15.02 -8.75
C ASP A 275 18.28 13.65 -8.16
N LEU A 276 17.53 12.60 -8.50
CA LEU A 276 17.79 11.21 -8.12
C LEU A 276 18.25 10.31 -9.29
N GLU A 277 18.57 10.90 -10.44
CA GLU A 277 19.06 10.10 -11.57
C GLU A 277 20.30 9.28 -11.17
N GLY A 278 20.27 7.98 -11.41
CA GLY A 278 21.32 7.03 -11.04
C GLY A 278 21.23 6.48 -9.60
N ALA A 279 20.28 6.93 -8.79
CA ALA A 279 20.00 6.37 -7.46
C ALA A 279 19.40 4.95 -7.57
N TYR A 280 19.51 4.18 -6.48
CA TYR A 280 18.94 2.84 -6.38
C TYR A 280 18.02 2.74 -5.17
N PHE A 281 17.13 1.75 -5.19
CA PHE A 281 16.37 1.38 -4.00
C PHE A 281 15.94 -0.09 -4.04
N THR A 282 15.79 -0.70 -2.88
CA THR A 282 15.20 -2.03 -2.75
C THR A 282 13.69 -1.93 -2.88
N ASN A 283 13.07 -2.92 -3.57
CA ASN A 283 11.65 -2.90 -3.85
C ASN A 283 11.08 -4.33 -3.93
N HIS A 284 9.78 -4.44 -3.98
CA HIS A 284 9.07 -5.72 -4.11
C HIS A 284 8.91 -6.15 -5.58
N TYR A 285 9.02 -5.20 -6.51
CA TYR A 285 8.67 -5.37 -7.91
C TYR A 285 9.18 -4.21 -8.77
N ALA A 286 9.34 -4.45 -10.06
CA ALA A 286 9.47 -3.42 -11.09
C ALA A 286 8.66 -3.85 -12.33
N PRO A 287 8.09 -2.93 -13.12
CA PRO A 287 7.24 -3.29 -14.26
C PRO A 287 7.94 -4.06 -15.38
N ASP A 288 9.25 -3.98 -15.42
CA ASP A 288 10.13 -4.60 -16.41
C ASP A 288 10.87 -5.85 -15.90
N VAL A 289 10.49 -6.41 -14.73
CA VAL A 289 11.04 -7.69 -14.29
C VAL A 289 10.74 -8.80 -15.29
N PRO A 290 11.69 -9.72 -15.55
CA PRO A 290 11.54 -10.75 -16.59
C PRO A 290 10.70 -11.96 -16.12
N TRP A 291 9.70 -11.76 -15.28
CA TRP A 291 8.85 -12.83 -14.77
C TRP A 291 7.58 -12.98 -15.60
N PRO A 292 7.23 -14.21 -16.08
CA PRO A 292 6.08 -14.39 -16.96
C PRO A 292 4.76 -13.87 -16.39
N ASN A 293 4.46 -14.16 -15.11
CA ASN A 293 3.23 -13.72 -14.44
C ASN A 293 3.16 -12.20 -14.29
N SER A 294 4.32 -11.57 -14.05
CA SER A 294 4.44 -10.12 -14.00
C SER A 294 4.06 -9.49 -15.34
N GLN A 295 4.54 -10.05 -16.44
CA GLN A 295 4.24 -9.52 -17.78
C GLN A 295 2.75 -9.66 -18.16
N VAL A 296 2.08 -10.70 -17.66
CA VAL A 296 0.62 -10.84 -17.80
C VAL A 296 -0.10 -9.74 -17.00
N PHE A 297 0.27 -9.56 -15.74
CA PHE A 297 -0.27 -8.50 -14.89
C PHE A 297 -0.08 -7.10 -15.51
N VAL A 298 1.12 -6.77 -15.97
CA VAL A 298 1.42 -5.48 -16.60
C VAL A 298 0.50 -5.19 -17.79
N ARG A 299 0.25 -6.20 -18.64
CA ARG A 299 -0.65 -6.04 -19.80
C ARG A 299 -2.08 -5.76 -19.34
N SER A 300 -2.64 -6.60 -18.46
CA SER A 300 -4.00 -6.45 -17.93
C SER A 300 -4.18 -5.11 -17.20
N PHE A 301 -3.17 -4.71 -16.42
CA PHE A 301 -3.19 -3.45 -15.69
C PHE A 301 -3.19 -2.24 -16.65
N LYS A 302 -2.29 -2.22 -17.64
CA LYS A 302 -2.23 -1.16 -18.65
C LYS A 302 -3.49 -1.09 -19.51
N GLU A 303 -4.09 -2.23 -19.82
CA GLU A 303 -5.35 -2.27 -20.56
C GLU A 303 -6.47 -1.60 -19.76
N ARG A 304 -6.56 -1.83 -18.45
CA ARG A 304 -7.60 -1.31 -17.57
C ARG A 304 -7.36 0.16 -17.18
N PHE A 305 -6.16 0.51 -16.72
CA PHE A 305 -5.86 1.80 -16.08
C PHE A 305 -5.12 2.80 -16.98
N LYS A 306 -4.59 2.37 -18.14
CA LYS A 306 -3.91 3.20 -19.14
C LYS A 306 -2.55 3.79 -18.71
N HIS A 307 -1.97 3.29 -17.63
CA HIS A 307 -0.61 3.60 -17.18
C HIS A 307 0.12 2.34 -16.70
N SER A 308 1.42 2.45 -16.42
CA SER A 308 2.20 1.34 -15.85
C SER A 308 1.86 1.14 -14.38
N PRO A 309 1.83 -0.13 -13.89
CA PRO A 309 1.67 -0.38 -12.47
C PRO A 309 2.95 0.02 -11.69
N SER A 310 2.79 0.48 -10.45
CA SER A 310 3.83 0.55 -9.44
C SER A 310 4.00 -0.80 -8.71
N SER A 311 5.00 -0.93 -7.82
CA SER A 311 5.09 -2.12 -6.97
C SER A 311 3.88 -2.24 -6.04
N LEU A 312 3.33 -1.12 -5.59
CA LEU A 312 2.15 -1.13 -4.71
C LEU A 312 0.89 -1.59 -5.44
N SER A 313 0.74 -1.25 -6.73
CA SER A 313 -0.32 -1.83 -7.57
C SER A 313 -0.16 -3.36 -7.68
N ALA A 314 1.06 -3.84 -7.90
CA ALA A 314 1.34 -5.27 -7.98
C ALA A 314 1.14 -5.99 -6.64
N MET A 315 1.52 -5.36 -5.52
CA MET A 315 1.32 -5.89 -4.17
C MET A 315 -0.17 -5.91 -3.78
N GLY A 316 -0.93 -4.88 -4.13
CA GLY A 316 -2.38 -4.85 -3.94
C GLY A 316 -3.10 -5.95 -4.72
N TYR A 317 -2.66 -6.17 -5.96
CA TYR A 317 -3.14 -7.27 -6.81
C TYR A 317 -2.84 -8.64 -6.22
N ASP A 318 -1.59 -8.89 -5.81
CA ASP A 318 -1.19 -10.17 -5.22
C ASP A 318 -1.85 -10.41 -3.87
N GLY A 319 -1.98 -9.37 -3.02
CA GLY A 319 -2.66 -9.46 -1.73
C GLY A 319 -4.13 -9.85 -1.87
N ALA A 320 -4.83 -9.22 -2.81
CA ALA A 320 -6.22 -9.55 -3.10
C ALA A 320 -6.37 -10.97 -3.68
N ARG A 321 -5.52 -11.36 -4.65
CA ARG A 321 -5.54 -12.72 -5.23
C ARG A 321 -5.22 -13.79 -4.19
N LEU A 322 -4.24 -13.56 -3.34
CA LEU A 322 -3.88 -14.47 -2.25
C LEU A 322 -5.06 -14.66 -1.30
N LEU A 323 -5.72 -13.57 -0.91
CA LEU A 323 -6.89 -13.63 -0.04
C LEU A 323 -8.05 -14.36 -0.71
N PHE A 324 -8.37 -14.07 -1.97
CA PHE A 324 -9.45 -14.74 -2.70
C PHE A 324 -9.17 -16.23 -2.94
N ASP A 325 -7.92 -16.60 -3.20
CA ASP A 325 -7.47 -18.00 -3.28
C ASP A 325 -7.65 -18.70 -1.92
N ALA A 326 -7.22 -18.09 -0.82
CA ALA A 326 -7.41 -18.63 0.52
C ALA A 326 -8.89 -18.79 0.88
N MET A 327 -9.75 -17.81 0.54
CA MET A 327 -11.20 -17.94 0.68
C MET A 327 -11.77 -19.11 -0.15
N GLY A 328 -11.24 -19.33 -1.36
CA GLY A 328 -11.59 -20.49 -2.19
C GLY A 328 -11.21 -21.85 -1.59
N ARG A 329 -10.05 -21.93 -0.95
CA ARG A 329 -9.53 -23.13 -0.27
C ARG A 329 -10.12 -23.37 1.12
N ALA A 330 -10.64 -22.35 1.78
CA ALA A 330 -11.22 -22.42 3.12
C ALA A 330 -12.36 -23.48 3.16
N THR A 331 -12.40 -24.31 4.20
CA THR A 331 -13.42 -25.35 4.35
C THR A 331 -14.83 -24.78 4.47
N GLU A 332 -14.93 -23.62 5.10
CA GLU A 332 -16.16 -22.84 5.26
C GLU A 332 -15.85 -21.34 5.14
N MET A 333 -16.88 -20.52 4.91
CA MET A 333 -16.70 -19.07 4.71
C MET A 333 -16.74 -18.34 6.05
N THR A 334 -15.77 -18.65 6.91
CA THR A 334 -15.56 -18.01 8.22
C THR A 334 -14.16 -17.39 8.30
N PRO A 335 -13.96 -16.32 9.09
CA PRO A 335 -12.65 -15.71 9.29
C PRO A 335 -11.58 -16.71 9.75
N GLU A 336 -11.90 -17.67 10.64
CA GLU A 336 -10.96 -18.68 11.13
C GLU A 336 -10.52 -19.64 10.02
N ALA A 337 -11.45 -20.11 9.19
CA ALA A 337 -11.11 -21.02 8.09
C ALA A 337 -10.29 -20.27 7.01
N ILE A 338 -10.56 -18.99 6.75
CA ILE A 338 -9.78 -18.15 5.85
C ILE A 338 -8.36 -17.95 6.40
N LYS A 339 -8.22 -17.62 7.68
CA LYS A 339 -6.93 -17.49 8.37
C LYS A 339 -6.10 -18.79 8.24
N THR A 340 -6.72 -19.94 8.46
CA THR A 340 -6.05 -21.25 8.34
C THR A 340 -5.60 -21.50 6.90
N ALA A 341 -6.42 -21.15 5.92
CA ALA A 341 -6.06 -21.27 4.51
C ALA A 341 -4.92 -20.32 4.10
N LEU A 342 -4.87 -19.09 4.63
CA LEU A 342 -3.75 -18.17 4.43
C LEU A 342 -2.44 -18.74 5.00
N ALA A 343 -2.46 -19.23 6.24
CA ALA A 343 -1.29 -19.78 6.92
C ALA A 343 -0.69 -21.01 6.23
N THR A 344 -1.47 -21.75 5.43
CA THR A 344 -1.03 -22.93 4.69
C THR A 344 -0.68 -22.65 3.22
N THR A 345 -0.58 -21.38 2.82
CA THR A 345 -0.23 -21.01 1.44
C THR A 345 1.21 -21.35 1.11
N LYS A 346 1.39 -22.14 0.02
CA LYS A 346 2.69 -22.50 -0.53
C LYS A 346 2.71 -22.23 -2.03
N ASP A 347 3.86 -21.79 -2.54
CA ASP A 347 4.14 -21.62 -3.97
C ASP A 347 3.08 -20.82 -4.74
N PHE A 348 2.46 -19.83 -4.07
CA PHE A 348 1.48 -18.96 -4.71
C PHE A 348 2.14 -18.15 -5.83
N GLN A 349 1.53 -18.23 -7.03
CA GLN A 349 2.06 -17.59 -8.24
C GLN A 349 1.53 -16.15 -8.36
N GLY A 350 2.27 -15.20 -7.80
CA GLY A 350 1.94 -13.78 -7.84
C GLY A 350 2.54 -13.06 -9.06
N ALA A 351 2.11 -11.83 -9.30
CA ALA A 351 2.75 -10.89 -10.21
C ALA A 351 4.12 -10.44 -9.69
N THR A 352 4.27 -10.41 -8.37
CA THR A 352 5.50 -10.02 -7.67
C THR A 352 6.40 -11.21 -7.32
N GLY A 353 6.25 -12.34 -8.03
CA GLY A 353 6.99 -13.57 -7.85
C GLY A 353 6.21 -14.66 -7.11
N THR A 354 6.83 -15.83 -6.99
CA THR A 354 6.27 -16.94 -6.20
C THR A 354 6.50 -16.68 -4.72
N LEU A 355 5.46 -16.83 -3.90
CA LEU A 355 5.55 -16.66 -2.47
C LEU A 355 5.01 -17.86 -1.69
N THR A 356 5.63 -18.12 -0.55
CA THR A 356 5.16 -19.07 0.47
C THR A 356 5.02 -18.29 1.78
N ILE A 357 3.92 -18.50 2.49
CA ILE A 357 3.71 -17.92 3.82
C ILE A 357 4.45 -18.77 4.86
N ASP A 358 5.34 -18.15 5.62
CA ASP A 358 6.09 -18.82 6.69
C ASP A 358 5.29 -18.91 8.00
N ALA A 359 5.89 -19.56 9.01
CA ALA A 359 5.27 -19.74 10.32
C ALA A 359 5.06 -18.43 11.10
N GLN A 360 5.71 -17.33 10.69
CA GLN A 360 5.56 -15.99 11.23
C GLN A 360 4.62 -15.12 10.38
N HIS A 361 3.91 -15.73 9.43
CA HIS A 361 2.98 -15.10 8.50
C HIS A 361 3.61 -14.09 7.53
N ASN A 362 4.91 -14.25 7.24
CA ASN A 362 5.63 -13.44 6.26
C ASN A 362 5.73 -14.16 4.92
N ALA A 363 5.87 -13.39 3.85
CA ALA A 363 6.18 -13.93 2.54
C ALA A 363 7.69 -14.13 2.37
N ASN A 364 8.09 -15.34 1.96
CA ASN A 364 9.45 -15.59 1.50
C ASN A 364 9.49 -15.47 -0.04
N LYS A 365 10.18 -14.46 -0.54
CA LYS A 365 10.34 -14.19 -1.97
C LYS A 365 11.55 -13.27 -2.24
N PRO A 366 12.06 -13.20 -3.50
CA PRO A 366 13.14 -12.29 -3.87
C PRO A 366 12.78 -10.82 -3.66
N ILE A 367 13.77 -10.01 -3.35
CA ILE A 367 13.73 -8.55 -3.31
C ILE A 367 14.37 -8.01 -4.60
N VAL A 368 13.71 -7.07 -5.22
CA VAL A 368 14.16 -6.42 -6.45
C VAL A 368 14.97 -5.18 -6.08
N VAL A 369 16.07 -4.95 -6.78
CA VAL A 369 16.77 -3.67 -6.78
C VAL A 369 16.36 -2.91 -8.03
N VAL A 370 15.93 -1.67 -7.83
CA VAL A 370 15.48 -0.75 -8.86
C VAL A 370 16.47 0.38 -9.00
N GLN A 371 16.76 0.80 -10.22
CA GLN A 371 17.52 2.01 -10.53
C GLN A 371 16.59 3.10 -11.06
N ILE A 372 16.79 4.34 -10.61
CA ILE A 372 16.18 5.52 -11.25
C ILE A 372 17.03 5.87 -12.46
N LYS A 373 16.50 5.64 -13.66
CA LYS A 373 17.19 5.85 -14.91
C LYS A 373 16.27 6.47 -15.96
N ASN A 374 16.72 7.54 -16.60
CA ASN A 374 15.91 8.27 -17.57
C ASN A 374 14.53 8.70 -17.01
N LYS A 375 14.50 9.11 -15.75
CA LYS A 375 13.28 9.47 -15.01
C LYS A 375 12.25 8.34 -14.95
N ALA A 376 12.70 7.09 -14.87
CA ALA A 376 11.86 5.91 -14.73
C ALA A 376 12.45 4.95 -13.72
N PHE A 377 11.60 4.16 -13.08
CA PHE A 377 12.00 3.02 -12.28
C PHE A 377 12.31 1.85 -13.21
N THR A 378 13.55 1.37 -13.15
CA THR A 378 14.06 0.31 -14.04
C THR A 378 14.60 -0.85 -13.21
N TYR A 379 14.21 -2.06 -13.54
CA TYR A 379 14.75 -3.26 -12.91
C TYR A 379 16.27 -3.30 -13.09
N PHE A 380 17.01 -3.47 -12.02
CA PHE A 380 18.46 -3.63 -12.03
C PHE A 380 18.87 -5.09 -11.74
N SER A 381 18.41 -5.64 -10.63
CA SER A 381 18.69 -7.02 -10.19
C SER A 381 17.67 -7.51 -9.18
N GLN A 382 17.79 -8.78 -8.80
CA GLN A 382 17.07 -9.35 -7.66
C GLN A 382 18.05 -10.10 -6.77
N LEU A 383 17.78 -10.10 -5.47
CA LEU A 383 18.53 -10.82 -4.46
C LEU A 383 17.57 -11.54 -3.50
N LEU A 384 18.06 -12.62 -2.89
CA LEU A 384 17.41 -13.24 -1.74
C LEU A 384 18.14 -12.77 -0.49
N ALA A 385 17.43 -12.54 0.60
CA ALA A 385 18.04 -12.35 1.90
C ALA A 385 18.72 -13.66 2.36
N GLU A 386 19.88 -13.54 3.00
CA GLU A 386 20.66 -14.67 3.56
C GLU A 386 20.20 -15.08 4.96
#